data_e980bdf420ddaee15109411f1ec70c95
#
_entry.id   e980bdf420ddaee15109411f1ec70c95
#
_cell.length_a   1.000
_cell.length_b   1.000
_cell.length_c   1.000
_cell.angle_alpha   90.00
_cell.angle_beta   90.00
_cell.angle_gamma   90.00
#
_symmetry.space_group_name_H-M   'P 1'
#
loop_
_entity.id
_entity.type
_entity.pdbx_description
1 polymer ?
#
loop_
_entity_poly.entity_id
_entity_poly.type
_entity_poly.pdbx_seq_one_letter_code
_entity_poly.pdbx_strand_id
1 'polypeptide(L)'
;MYRSHTNSELRLSHVNEEITLSGWVQKARDKGFMIWVDLRDRYGITQLIFDEERTDATVIENAKKLGREFVIQVKGKVIERQSKNTNIPTGEVEILVRELTVLNSALTPPFTIEDETDGGEDIRMRYRYLDIRRNPVKESLIFRHKVAMEVRKYLSDQEFIEVETPYLIKSTPEGARDFVVPSRMNEGQFYALPQSPQTFKQLLMIGGMDKYFQIVKCFRDEDLRADRQPEFTQIDCEMAFVEQEDILNVFEGLTRHLLKEVNGVEVDKFPRMNYDDAIRLYGNDKPDIRFGMEFGEMNEVAQHKEFGVFNNAELVVGIAVPGGNSYTRKEIDKLIDWVRRPQVGALGMIYSRCNDDGSFKSSVDKFYDQEDLAKWAEVTGAKAGDLICILSGDTNKVRAQLSALRMELAERLGLRDPKVFAPLWVIDFPLLELDEQTGHYHAMHHPFTSPKPGQLELLDTNPGAVKANAYDLVLNGNEIGGGSIRIHDKQIQATMLKHLGFSEEEAKAQFGFLMDAFEYGAPPHGGLAFGLDRLVAILGGQETIRDFIAFPKNNSGRDVMIDAPAPIDDQQLTELGLKLNLKS
;
A
#
# COMPACT_ATOMS: atom_id res chain seq x y z
N MET A 1 -35.51 20.40 -9.37
CA MET A 1 -34.05 20.08 -9.30
C MET A 1 -33.46 20.85 -8.12
N TYR A 2 -32.62 20.23 -7.29
CA TYR A 2 -32.07 20.91 -6.10
C TYR A 2 -30.96 21.91 -6.43
N ARG A 3 -30.34 21.85 -7.59
CA ARG A 3 -29.28 22.75 -8.04
C ARG A 3 -29.23 22.84 -9.56
N SER A 4 -28.95 24.02 -10.10
CA SER A 4 -28.69 24.27 -11.52
C SER A 4 -27.19 24.16 -11.84
N HIS A 5 -26.33 24.50 -10.86
CA HIS A 5 -24.87 24.48 -10.95
C HIS A 5 -24.24 23.87 -9.70
N THR A 6 -23.00 23.41 -9.80
CA THR A 6 -22.18 23.05 -8.65
C THR A 6 -21.49 24.28 -8.06
N ASN A 7 -20.95 24.13 -6.84
CA ASN A 7 -20.24 25.22 -6.15
C ASN A 7 -18.83 25.49 -6.69
N SER A 8 -18.50 25.00 -7.89
CA SER A 8 -17.24 25.23 -8.58
C SER A 8 -17.39 25.76 -10.01
N GLU A 9 -18.60 25.77 -10.57
CA GLU A 9 -18.83 26.08 -12.00
C GLU A 9 -18.91 27.56 -12.32
N LEU A 10 -19.37 28.38 -11.38
CA LEU A 10 -19.71 29.79 -11.63
C LEU A 10 -18.46 30.64 -11.90
N ARG A 11 -18.60 31.54 -12.90
CA ARG A 11 -17.55 32.47 -13.36
C ARG A 11 -18.19 33.84 -13.70
N LEU A 12 -17.37 34.82 -14.04
CA LEU A 12 -17.85 36.15 -14.48
C LEU A 12 -18.86 36.09 -15.67
N SER A 13 -18.75 35.07 -16.52
CA SER A 13 -19.69 34.85 -17.63
C SER A 13 -21.15 34.61 -17.17
N HIS A 14 -21.35 34.14 -15.94
CA HIS A 14 -22.68 33.87 -15.37
C HIS A 14 -23.28 35.08 -14.64
N VAL A 15 -22.56 36.21 -14.60
CA VAL A 15 -23.08 37.43 -13.92
C VAL A 15 -24.42 37.83 -14.52
N ASN A 16 -25.37 38.12 -13.64
CA ASN A 16 -26.79 38.41 -13.89
C ASN A 16 -27.70 37.19 -14.11
N GLU A 17 -27.18 35.96 -14.14
CA GLU A 17 -28.00 34.74 -14.20
C GLU A 17 -28.69 34.47 -12.85
N GLU A 18 -29.90 33.96 -12.90
CA GLU A 18 -30.62 33.40 -11.76
C GLU A 18 -30.28 31.92 -11.65
N ILE A 19 -29.73 31.51 -10.51
CA ILE A 19 -29.27 30.15 -10.30
C ILE A 19 -29.78 29.53 -9.00
N THR A 20 -29.71 28.22 -8.92
CA THR A 20 -30.01 27.45 -7.71
C THR A 20 -28.76 26.67 -7.29
N LEU A 21 -28.32 26.85 -6.06
CA LEU A 21 -27.24 26.06 -5.45
C LEU A 21 -27.74 25.28 -4.24
N SER A 22 -27.12 24.14 -3.98
CA SER A 22 -27.29 23.36 -2.74
C SER A 22 -25.96 22.88 -2.23
N GLY A 23 -25.83 22.76 -0.92
CA GLY A 23 -24.60 22.30 -0.28
C GLY A 23 -24.66 22.42 1.24
N TRP A 24 -23.50 22.29 1.84
CA TRP A 24 -23.29 22.45 3.28
C TRP A 24 -22.74 23.83 3.59
N VAL A 25 -23.26 24.46 4.65
CA VAL A 25 -22.74 25.71 5.19
C VAL A 25 -21.39 25.43 5.85
N GLN A 26 -20.30 25.82 5.20
CA GLN A 26 -18.97 25.69 5.80
C GLN A 26 -18.71 26.76 6.85
N LYS A 27 -19.05 28.00 6.54
CA LYS A 27 -18.85 29.16 7.41
C LYS A 27 -19.90 30.21 7.17
N ALA A 28 -20.46 30.79 8.23
CA ALA A 28 -21.33 31.95 8.18
C ALA A 28 -20.67 33.11 8.95
N ARG A 29 -20.75 34.31 8.40
CA ARG A 29 -20.20 35.56 8.97
C ARG A 29 -21.28 36.62 8.94
N ASP A 30 -21.83 36.94 10.09
CA ASP A 30 -22.82 38.01 10.27
C ASP A 30 -22.11 39.31 10.71
N LYS A 31 -22.37 40.42 10.00
CA LYS A 31 -21.89 41.77 10.30
C LYS A 31 -23.03 42.76 10.54
N GLY A 32 -24.22 42.26 10.82
CA GLY A 32 -25.41 43.04 11.05
C GLY A 32 -26.16 43.36 9.75
N PHE A 33 -25.64 44.27 8.93
CA PHE A 33 -26.24 44.67 7.66
C PHE A 33 -26.00 43.69 6.50
N MET A 34 -25.12 42.72 6.67
CA MET A 34 -24.75 41.78 5.64
C MET A 34 -24.26 40.44 6.24
N ILE A 35 -24.73 39.33 5.68
CA ILE A 35 -24.33 38.00 6.05
C ILE A 35 -23.64 37.33 4.86
N TRP A 36 -22.44 36.78 5.07
CA TRP A 36 -21.73 35.96 4.09
C TRP A 36 -21.76 34.52 4.53
N VAL A 37 -22.07 33.62 3.60
CA VAL A 37 -22.05 32.19 3.82
C VAL A 37 -21.18 31.52 2.75
N ASP A 38 -20.22 30.75 3.16
CA ASP A 38 -19.44 29.88 2.28
C ASP A 38 -20.22 28.56 2.15
N LEU A 39 -20.80 28.32 0.98
CA LEU A 39 -21.56 27.12 0.65
C LEU A 39 -20.62 26.12 -0.06
N ARG A 40 -20.50 24.92 0.48
CA ARG A 40 -19.60 23.88 -0.02
C ARG A 40 -20.38 22.68 -0.55
N ASP A 41 -19.91 22.12 -1.65
CA ASP A 41 -20.26 20.77 -2.12
C ASP A 41 -19.01 19.94 -2.42
N ARG A 42 -19.15 18.81 -3.12
CA ARG A 42 -17.99 17.98 -3.53
C ARG A 42 -17.03 18.75 -4.44
N TYR A 43 -17.53 19.67 -5.24
CA TYR A 43 -16.78 20.31 -6.32
C TYR A 43 -16.04 21.57 -5.88
N GLY A 44 -16.55 22.27 -4.86
CA GLY A 44 -15.91 23.49 -4.39
C GLY A 44 -16.76 24.29 -3.41
N ILE A 45 -16.45 25.58 -3.35
CA ILE A 45 -17.09 26.56 -2.47
C ILE A 45 -17.55 27.75 -3.28
N THR A 46 -18.76 28.20 -3.03
CA THR A 46 -19.32 29.49 -3.56
C THR A 46 -19.77 30.37 -2.41
N GLN A 47 -19.39 31.63 -2.43
CA GLN A 47 -19.85 32.60 -1.45
C GLN A 47 -21.28 33.05 -1.75
N LEU A 48 -22.12 33.01 -0.74
CA LEU A 48 -23.46 33.58 -0.72
C LEU A 48 -23.41 34.90 0.04
N ILE A 49 -24.21 35.86 -0.41
CA ILE A 49 -24.43 37.16 0.26
C ILE A 49 -25.90 37.39 0.51
N PHE A 50 -26.22 37.75 1.75
CA PHE A 50 -27.54 38.19 2.19
C PHE A 50 -27.40 39.66 2.61
N ASP A 51 -27.99 40.54 1.84
CA ASP A 51 -27.88 42.01 1.96
C ASP A 51 -29.23 42.57 2.45
N GLU A 52 -29.26 43.21 3.60
CA GLU A 52 -30.50 43.73 4.20
C GLU A 52 -31.30 44.69 3.28
N GLU A 53 -30.63 45.38 2.35
CA GLU A 53 -31.27 46.27 1.41
C GLU A 53 -31.88 45.55 0.19
N ARG A 54 -31.39 44.34 -0.15
CA ARG A 54 -31.70 43.64 -1.41
C ARG A 54 -32.29 42.25 -1.24
N THR A 55 -32.27 41.71 0.00
CA THR A 55 -32.80 40.39 0.35
C THR A 55 -34.02 40.57 1.29
N ASP A 56 -35.06 39.76 1.09
CA ASP A 56 -36.24 39.76 1.95
C ASP A 56 -35.90 39.55 3.43
N ALA A 57 -36.57 40.30 4.32
CA ALA A 57 -36.32 40.27 5.75
C ALA A 57 -36.50 38.87 6.36
N THR A 58 -37.44 38.06 5.86
CA THR A 58 -37.63 36.67 6.31
C THR A 58 -36.46 35.76 5.91
N VAL A 59 -35.86 35.99 4.75
CA VAL A 59 -34.68 35.29 4.29
C VAL A 59 -33.48 35.66 5.14
N ILE A 60 -33.30 36.95 5.48
CA ILE A 60 -32.26 37.44 6.40
C ILE A 60 -32.39 36.79 7.78
N GLU A 61 -33.58 36.78 8.37
CA GLU A 61 -33.82 36.14 9.67
C GLU A 61 -33.53 34.64 9.68
N ASN A 62 -33.80 33.96 8.58
CA ASN A 62 -33.42 32.54 8.43
C ASN A 62 -31.91 32.37 8.23
N ALA A 63 -31.25 33.27 7.52
CA ALA A 63 -29.82 33.25 7.32
C ALA A 63 -29.02 33.43 8.65
N LYS A 64 -29.54 34.29 9.56
CA LYS A 64 -28.96 34.47 10.92
C LYS A 64 -28.95 33.20 11.75
N LYS A 65 -29.81 32.23 11.47
CA LYS A 65 -29.93 30.94 12.18
C LYS A 65 -29.08 29.82 11.60
N LEU A 66 -28.37 30.08 10.50
CA LEU A 66 -27.54 29.06 9.83
C LEU A 66 -26.34 28.66 10.69
N GLY A 67 -26.27 27.39 11.01
CA GLY A 67 -25.12 26.75 11.66
C GLY A 67 -24.17 26.10 10.67
N ARG A 68 -22.95 25.78 11.14
CA ARG A 68 -22.01 24.98 10.34
C ARG A 68 -22.63 23.63 9.96
N GLU A 69 -22.33 23.17 8.76
CA GLU A 69 -22.78 21.91 8.17
C GLU A 69 -24.30 21.77 7.98
N PHE A 70 -25.10 22.85 8.16
CA PHE A 70 -26.47 22.84 7.69
C PHE A 70 -26.53 22.61 6.20
N VAL A 71 -27.45 21.78 5.74
CA VAL A 71 -27.72 21.56 4.32
C VAL A 71 -28.74 22.55 3.86
N ILE A 72 -28.38 23.40 2.90
CA ILE A 72 -29.26 24.44 2.40
C ILE A 72 -29.40 24.41 0.89
N GLN A 73 -30.53 24.95 0.41
CA GLN A 73 -30.73 25.34 -0.97
C GLN A 73 -30.94 26.82 -1.02
N VAL A 74 -30.32 27.50 -1.98
CA VAL A 74 -30.50 28.92 -2.24
C VAL A 74 -30.86 29.13 -3.71
N LYS A 75 -31.73 30.10 -3.96
CA LYS A 75 -31.88 30.71 -5.29
C LYS A 75 -31.44 32.16 -5.21
N GLY A 76 -30.75 32.61 -6.23
CA GLY A 76 -30.25 33.97 -6.24
C GLY A 76 -29.57 34.34 -7.54
N LYS A 77 -29.16 35.58 -7.61
CA LYS A 77 -28.52 36.17 -8.77
C LYS A 77 -27.01 36.14 -8.61
N VAL A 78 -26.32 35.71 -9.64
CA VAL A 78 -24.84 35.78 -9.70
C VAL A 78 -24.43 37.24 -9.85
N ILE A 79 -23.59 37.73 -8.97
CA ILE A 79 -22.98 39.06 -9.01
C ILE A 79 -21.48 38.99 -8.94
N GLU A 80 -20.77 39.99 -9.46
CA GLU A 80 -19.32 40.11 -9.32
C GLU A 80 -18.95 40.49 -7.88
N ARG A 81 -17.94 39.81 -7.31
CA ARG A 81 -17.42 40.12 -5.98
C ARG A 81 -16.64 41.42 -5.99
N GLN A 82 -16.87 42.26 -4.99
CA GLN A 82 -16.06 43.45 -4.75
C GLN A 82 -14.63 43.08 -4.33
N SER A 83 -14.48 42.08 -3.47
CA SER A 83 -13.18 41.55 -3.02
C SER A 83 -12.97 40.14 -3.56
N LYS A 84 -12.20 40.03 -4.65
CA LYS A 84 -11.96 38.76 -5.33
C LYS A 84 -11.08 37.84 -4.47
N ASN A 85 -11.37 36.53 -4.50
CA ASN A 85 -10.64 35.49 -3.81
C ASN A 85 -10.01 34.53 -4.83
N THR A 86 -8.73 34.61 -5.04
CA THR A 86 -7.99 33.79 -6.01
C THR A 86 -7.80 32.33 -5.57
N ASN A 87 -8.11 31.99 -4.32
CA ASN A 87 -7.90 30.65 -3.77
C ASN A 87 -9.05 29.65 -4.11
N ILE A 88 -10.15 30.15 -4.65
CA ILE A 88 -11.29 29.30 -5.05
C ILE A 88 -11.70 29.60 -6.49
N PRO A 89 -12.15 28.60 -7.27
CA PRO A 89 -12.52 28.79 -8.68
C PRO A 89 -13.64 29.81 -8.91
N THR A 90 -14.58 29.93 -7.97
CA THR A 90 -15.73 30.86 -8.00
C THR A 90 -15.42 32.22 -7.36
N GLY A 91 -14.16 32.47 -7.01
CA GLY A 91 -13.78 33.62 -6.17
C GLY A 91 -13.93 35.00 -6.79
N GLU A 92 -14.31 35.13 -8.07
CA GLU A 92 -14.64 36.38 -8.75
C GLU A 92 -16.12 36.72 -8.65
N VAL A 93 -16.97 35.75 -8.28
CA VAL A 93 -18.43 35.91 -8.20
C VAL A 93 -18.95 35.50 -6.82
N GLU A 94 -20.11 36.00 -6.48
CA GLU A 94 -20.90 35.61 -5.31
C GLU A 94 -22.38 35.61 -5.65
N ILE A 95 -23.21 35.00 -4.81
CA ILE A 95 -24.64 34.88 -5.07
C ILE A 95 -25.42 35.82 -4.14
N LEU A 96 -26.09 36.81 -4.72
CA LEU A 96 -27.07 37.59 -4.01
C LEU A 96 -28.34 36.74 -3.83
N VAL A 97 -28.53 36.23 -2.60
CA VAL A 97 -29.60 35.29 -2.29
C VAL A 97 -30.94 35.97 -2.24
N ARG A 98 -31.94 35.35 -2.88
CA ARG A 98 -33.37 35.77 -2.85
C ARG A 98 -34.26 34.80 -2.10
N GLU A 99 -33.98 33.49 -2.23
CA GLU A 99 -34.68 32.43 -1.51
C GLU A 99 -33.72 31.54 -0.77
N LEU A 100 -34.03 31.18 0.45
CA LEU A 100 -33.28 30.24 1.30
C LEU A 100 -34.21 29.18 1.83
N THR A 101 -33.87 27.93 1.60
CA THR A 101 -34.52 26.76 2.21
C THR A 101 -33.48 25.96 3.00
N VAL A 102 -33.71 25.76 4.28
CA VAL A 102 -32.93 24.80 5.09
C VAL A 102 -33.48 23.42 4.81
N LEU A 103 -32.69 22.60 4.11
CA LEU A 103 -33.07 21.22 3.76
C LEU A 103 -32.90 20.30 4.97
N ASN A 104 -31.81 20.52 5.74
CA ASN A 104 -31.59 19.83 7.00
C ASN A 104 -30.67 20.66 7.91
N SER A 105 -30.94 20.65 9.19
CA SER A 105 -30.07 21.24 10.20
C SER A 105 -29.00 20.25 10.63
N ALA A 106 -27.92 20.73 11.24
CA ALA A 106 -26.84 19.89 11.75
C ALA A 106 -26.48 20.28 13.18
N LEU A 107 -26.04 19.30 13.95
CA LEU A 107 -25.33 19.56 15.19
C LEU A 107 -23.94 20.14 14.92
N THR A 108 -23.34 20.76 15.91
CA THR A 108 -21.94 21.19 15.82
C THR A 108 -21.07 19.96 15.60
N PRO A 109 -20.26 19.93 14.51
CA PRO A 109 -19.37 18.80 14.25
C PRO A 109 -18.38 18.55 15.41
N PRO A 110 -18.00 17.29 15.68
CA PRO A 110 -17.08 16.95 16.76
C PRO A 110 -15.62 17.38 16.46
N PHE A 111 -15.32 17.79 15.26
CA PHE A 111 -14.05 18.36 14.82
C PHE A 111 -14.26 19.33 13.64
N THR A 112 -13.26 20.14 13.35
CA THR A 112 -13.30 21.11 12.25
C THR A 112 -13.22 20.41 10.89
N ILE A 113 -14.23 20.63 10.02
CA ILE A 113 -14.29 20.06 8.66
C ILE A 113 -13.61 21.04 7.69
N GLU A 114 -12.30 21.13 7.78
CA GLU A 114 -11.41 21.95 6.95
C GLU A 114 -10.17 21.09 6.61
N ASP A 115 -9.30 21.58 5.70
CA ASP A 115 -8.13 20.81 5.25
C ASP A 115 -7.21 20.50 6.43
N GLU A 116 -6.95 21.46 7.29
CA GLU A 116 -6.39 21.22 8.61
C GLU A 116 -7.51 21.07 9.63
N THR A 117 -7.37 20.08 10.52
CA THR A 117 -8.40 19.74 11.51
C THR A 117 -7.78 19.55 12.89
N ASP A 118 -8.58 19.85 13.91
CA ASP A 118 -8.30 19.58 15.32
C ASP A 118 -8.70 18.15 15.75
N GLY A 119 -9.31 17.38 14.84
CA GLY A 119 -9.73 16.00 15.08
C GLY A 119 -8.58 15.00 15.02
N GLY A 120 -8.32 14.29 16.11
CA GLY A 120 -7.43 13.11 16.12
C GLY A 120 -7.98 11.96 15.28
N GLU A 121 -7.12 10.96 14.98
CA GLU A 121 -7.48 9.83 14.10
C GLU A 121 -8.73 9.09 14.59
N ASP A 122 -8.83 8.79 15.90
CA ASP A 122 -9.94 8.02 16.46
C ASP A 122 -11.31 8.70 16.26
N ILE A 123 -11.38 10.02 16.49
CA ILE A 123 -12.64 10.75 16.31
C ILE A 123 -12.99 10.89 14.82
N ARG A 124 -12.00 11.07 13.95
CA ARG A 124 -12.19 11.12 12.50
C ARG A 124 -12.66 9.76 11.94
N MET A 125 -12.15 8.66 12.46
CA MET A 125 -12.62 7.33 12.09
C MET A 125 -14.05 7.07 12.57
N ARG A 126 -14.39 7.51 13.78
CA ARG A 126 -15.76 7.38 14.32
C ARG A 126 -16.79 8.18 13.52
N TYR A 127 -16.43 9.35 13.05
CA TYR A 127 -17.27 10.22 12.24
C TYR A 127 -16.74 10.30 10.80
N ARG A 128 -16.34 9.17 10.24
CA ARG A 128 -15.67 9.09 8.93
C ARG A 128 -16.46 9.78 7.81
N TYR A 129 -17.78 9.73 7.85
CA TYR A 129 -18.65 10.44 6.92
C TYR A 129 -18.50 11.98 6.98
N LEU A 130 -18.06 12.54 8.10
CA LEU A 130 -17.68 13.96 8.20
C LEU A 130 -16.25 14.20 7.70
N ASP A 131 -15.32 13.30 8.03
CA ASP A 131 -13.93 13.38 7.59
C ASP A 131 -13.81 13.32 6.05
N ILE A 132 -14.64 12.52 5.39
CA ILE A 132 -14.73 12.45 3.91
C ILE A 132 -15.13 13.81 3.28
N ARG A 133 -15.77 14.72 4.01
CA ARG A 133 -16.08 16.08 3.52
C ARG A 133 -14.84 16.97 3.41
N ARG A 134 -13.76 16.64 4.10
CA ARG A 134 -12.47 17.36 4.03
C ARG A 134 -11.77 17.07 2.71
N ASN A 135 -11.13 18.07 2.12
CA ASN A 135 -10.45 17.89 0.83
C ASN A 135 -9.40 16.79 0.86
N PRO A 136 -8.49 16.67 1.85
CA PRO A 136 -7.46 15.64 1.82
C PRO A 136 -8.00 14.21 1.65
N VAL A 137 -9.07 13.85 2.38
CA VAL A 137 -9.69 12.52 2.30
C VAL A 137 -10.53 12.37 1.03
N LYS A 138 -11.32 13.39 0.71
CA LYS A 138 -12.14 13.41 -0.51
C LYS A 138 -11.30 13.27 -1.78
N GLU A 139 -10.20 14.00 -1.87
CA GLU A 139 -9.29 13.97 -3.02
C GLU A 139 -8.56 12.63 -3.12
N SER A 140 -8.18 12.02 -2.00
CA SER A 140 -7.62 10.68 -1.97
C SER A 140 -8.60 9.62 -2.53
N LEU A 141 -9.89 9.72 -2.19
CA LEU A 141 -10.91 8.81 -2.74
C LEU A 141 -11.15 9.05 -4.24
N ILE A 142 -11.15 10.32 -4.70
CA ILE A 142 -11.24 10.67 -6.12
C ILE A 142 -10.00 10.17 -6.87
N PHE A 143 -8.82 10.32 -6.29
CA PHE A 143 -7.57 9.82 -6.83
C PHE A 143 -7.60 8.30 -7.01
N ARG A 144 -8.03 7.56 -5.97
CA ARG A 144 -8.26 6.11 -6.06
C ARG A 144 -9.18 5.73 -7.21
N HIS A 145 -10.29 6.44 -7.37
CA HIS A 145 -11.20 6.21 -8.50
C HIS A 145 -10.50 6.42 -9.85
N LYS A 146 -9.72 7.51 -10.00
CA LYS A 146 -8.96 7.77 -11.23
C LYS A 146 -7.98 6.63 -11.54
N VAL A 147 -7.20 6.18 -10.56
CA VAL A 147 -6.27 5.04 -10.73
C VAL A 147 -7.03 3.79 -11.17
N ALA A 148 -8.14 3.44 -10.51
CA ALA A 148 -8.93 2.26 -10.87
C ALA A 148 -9.51 2.34 -12.29
N MET A 149 -9.90 3.52 -12.74
CA MET A 149 -10.39 3.72 -14.12
C MET A 149 -9.28 3.58 -15.15
N GLU A 150 -8.09 4.11 -14.89
CA GLU A 150 -6.93 3.95 -15.78
C GLU A 150 -6.46 2.49 -15.86
N VAL A 151 -6.52 1.75 -14.75
CA VAL A 151 -6.26 0.30 -14.75
C VAL A 151 -7.23 -0.44 -15.67
N ARG A 152 -8.54 -0.18 -15.53
CA ARG A 152 -9.56 -0.82 -16.39
C ARG A 152 -9.36 -0.48 -17.85
N LYS A 153 -9.06 0.77 -18.15
CA LYS A 153 -8.82 1.23 -19.52
C LYS A 153 -7.63 0.48 -20.12
N TYR A 154 -6.47 0.50 -19.44
CA TYR A 154 -5.27 -0.16 -19.93
C TYR A 154 -5.48 -1.66 -20.15
N LEU A 155 -6.03 -2.36 -19.16
CA LEU A 155 -6.23 -3.81 -19.25
C LEU A 155 -7.25 -4.17 -20.35
N SER A 156 -8.34 -3.41 -20.49
CA SER A 156 -9.31 -3.60 -21.57
C SER A 156 -8.69 -3.35 -22.95
N ASP A 157 -7.84 -2.34 -23.08
CA ASP A 157 -7.11 -2.06 -24.33
C ASP A 157 -6.10 -3.19 -24.67
N GLN A 158 -5.67 -3.96 -23.66
CA GLN A 158 -4.85 -5.17 -23.82
C GLN A 158 -5.69 -6.46 -23.95
N GLU A 159 -7.00 -6.35 -24.18
CA GLU A 159 -7.96 -7.44 -24.36
C GLU A 159 -8.21 -8.31 -23.12
N PHE A 160 -7.93 -7.80 -21.91
CA PHE A 160 -8.34 -8.46 -20.68
C PHE A 160 -9.85 -8.31 -20.47
N ILE A 161 -10.48 -9.36 -19.95
CA ILE A 161 -11.90 -9.39 -19.60
C ILE A 161 -12.02 -9.30 -18.07
N GLU A 162 -12.81 -8.32 -17.58
CA GLU A 162 -13.14 -8.23 -16.16
C GLU A 162 -14.21 -9.27 -15.80
N VAL A 163 -13.87 -10.26 -14.97
CA VAL A 163 -14.77 -11.34 -14.57
C VAL A 163 -14.85 -11.42 -13.06
N GLU A 164 -16.06 -11.37 -12.51
CA GLU A 164 -16.29 -11.52 -11.07
C GLU A 164 -16.20 -12.98 -10.64
N THR A 165 -15.55 -13.22 -9.50
CA THR A 165 -15.43 -14.53 -8.85
C THR A 165 -16.18 -14.54 -7.51
N PRO A 166 -16.59 -15.71 -6.99
CA PRO A 166 -17.36 -15.79 -5.75
C PRO A 166 -16.58 -15.31 -4.52
N TYR A 167 -17.29 -14.69 -3.57
CA TYR A 167 -16.78 -14.40 -2.22
C TYR A 167 -17.09 -15.50 -1.20
N LEU A 168 -18.17 -16.26 -1.39
CA LEU A 168 -18.52 -17.40 -0.54
C LEU A 168 -17.91 -18.65 -1.14
N ILE A 169 -16.71 -19.01 -0.70
CA ILE A 169 -15.94 -20.13 -1.25
C ILE A 169 -15.66 -21.19 -0.19
N LYS A 170 -15.02 -22.27 -0.58
CA LYS A 170 -14.44 -23.24 0.34
C LYS A 170 -13.14 -22.70 0.92
N SER A 171 -12.86 -22.99 2.19
CA SER A 171 -11.57 -22.67 2.81
C SER A 171 -10.42 -23.32 2.01
N THR A 172 -9.52 -22.49 1.53
CA THR A 172 -8.30 -22.86 0.81
C THR A 172 -7.17 -21.98 1.33
N PRO A 173 -6.55 -22.32 2.47
CA PRO A 173 -5.58 -21.45 3.12
C PRO A 173 -4.36 -21.18 2.21
N GLU A 174 -4.06 -19.90 2.01
CA GLU A 174 -2.98 -19.39 1.16
C GLU A 174 -1.89 -18.68 1.99
N GLY A 175 -1.67 -19.13 3.24
CA GLY A 175 -0.67 -18.55 4.15
C GLY A 175 -1.25 -17.74 5.32
N ALA A 176 -2.41 -17.10 5.16
CA ALA A 176 -3.15 -16.43 6.24
C ALA A 176 -4.28 -17.31 6.78
N ARG A 177 -4.92 -16.88 7.88
CA ARG A 177 -6.18 -17.46 8.33
C ARG A 177 -7.36 -16.91 7.52
N ASP A 178 -8.36 -17.77 7.29
CA ASP A 178 -9.58 -17.36 6.60
C ASP A 178 -10.59 -16.76 7.57
N PHE A 179 -11.33 -15.75 7.11
CA PHE A 179 -12.60 -15.39 7.71
C PHE A 179 -13.66 -16.41 7.27
N VAL A 180 -14.40 -16.96 8.22
CA VAL A 180 -15.41 -17.99 7.94
C VAL A 180 -16.82 -17.47 8.18
N VAL A 181 -17.76 -17.91 7.32
CA VAL A 181 -19.17 -17.53 7.35
C VAL A 181 -20.00 -18.81 7.49
N PRO A 182 -20.80 -18.98 8.56
CA PRO A 182 -21.61 -20.17 8.74
C PRO A 182 -22.74 -20.24 7.70
N SER A 183 -23.06 -21.47 7.24
CA SER A 183 -24.15 -21.72 6.30
C SER A 183 -25.41 -22.17 7.03
N ARG A 184 -26.47 -21.35 6.97
CA ARG A 184 -27.79 -21.76 7.52
C ARG A 184 -28.42 -22.94 6.76
N MET A 185 -28.18 -23.02 5.46
CA MET A 185 -28.75 -24.06 4.61
C MET A 185 -28.04 -25.41 4.73
N ASN A 186 -26.79 -25.41 5.18
CA ASN A 186 -25.97 -26.60 5.34
C ASN A 186 -25.40 -26.59 6.77
N GLU A 187 -26.17 -27.16 7.68
CA GLU A 187 -25.87 -27.17 9.11
C GLU A 187 -24.47 -27.76 9.39
N GLY A 188 -23.67 -27.07 10.22
CA GLY A 188 -22.30 -27.45 10.55
C GLY A 188 -21.28 -27.19 9.45
N GLN A 189 -21.66 -26.57 8.33
CA GLN A 189 -20.73 -26.20 7.25
C GLN A 189 -20.54 -24.68 7.19
N PHE A 190 -19.36 -24.27 6.69
CA PHE A 190 -18.96 -22.88 6.60
C PHE A 190 -18.45 -22.56 5.21
N TYR A 191 -18.77 -21.37 4.75
CA TYR A 191 -18.02 -20.70 3.69
C TYR A 191 -16.80 -20.00 4.29
N ALA A 192 -15.78 -19.77 3.45
CA ALA A 192 -14.68 -18.87 3.74
C ALA A 192 -14.74 -17.66 2.81
N LEU A 193 -14.22 -16.51 3.28
CA LEU A 193 -14.00 -15.35 2.42
C LEU A 193 -12.61 -15.49 1.75
N PRO A 194 -12.47 -15.21 0.45
CA PRO A 194 -11.25 -15.49 -0.30
C PRO A 194 -10.08 -14.59 0.12
N GLN A 195 -8.92 -15.20 0.31
CA GLN A 195 -7.66 -14.47 0.49
C GLN A 195 -7.17 -13.86 -0.82
N SER A 196 -7.48 -14.52 -1.94
CA SER A 196 -7.35 -14.07 -3.32
C SER A 196 -8.26 -14.90 -4.22
N PRO A 197 -8.54 -14.50 -5.48
CA PRO A 197 -9.29 -15.32 -6.42
C PRO A 197 -8.43 -16.39 -7.14
N GLN A 198 -7.31 -16.82 -6.55
CA GLN A 198 -6.27 -17.63 -7.18
C GLN A 198 -6.81 -18.90 -7.88
N THR A 199 -7.61 -19.68 -7.19
CA THR A 199 -8.14 -20.93 -7.76
C THR A 199 -9.13 -20.67 -8.90
N PHE A 200 -9.95 -19.64 -8.79
CA PHE A 200 -10.94 -19.30 -9.81
C PHE A 200 -10.31 -18.71 -11.07
N LYS A 201 -9.29 -17.87 -10.95
CA LYS A 201 -8.61 -17.33 -12.13
C LYS A 201 -7.86 -18.43 -12.91
N GLN A 202 -7.29 -19.44 -12.24
CA GLN A 202 -6.73 -20.61 -12.91
C GLN A 202 -7.82 -21.42 -13.64
N LEU A 203 -8.99 -21.61 -13.01
CA LEU A 203 -10.14 -22.25 -13.67
C LEU A 203 -10.64 -21.44 -14.88
N LEU A 204 -10.57 -20.10 -14.85
CA LEU A 204 -10.90 -19.26 -16.01
C LEU A 204 -9.91 -19.48 -17.16
N MET A 205 -8.62 -19.69 -16.88
CA MET A 205 -7.63 -20.03 -17.91
C MET A 205 -7.94 -21.39 -18.55
N ILE A 206 -8.27 -22.39 -17.74
CA ILE A 206 -8.71 -23.71 -18.22
C ILE A 206 -10.03 -23.57 -19.01
N GLY A 207 -10.91 -22.66 -18.59
CA GLY A 207 -12.15 -22.31 -19.27
C GLY A 207 -11.98 -21.52 -20.59
N GLY A 208 -10.74 -21.18 -20.98
CA GLY A 208 -10.44 -20.52 -22.26
C GLY A 208 -10.65 -19.00 -22.27
N MET A 209 -10.58 -18.35 -21.10
CA MET A 209 -10.73 -16.88 -21.02
C MET A 209 -9.48 -16.10 -21.45
N ASP A 210 -8.35 -16.75 -21.67
CA ASP A 210 -7.05 -16.25 -22.09
C ASP A 210 -6.47 -15.12 -21.26
N LYS A 211 -7.20 -14.01 -21.07
CA LYS A 211 -6.76 -12.85 -20.30
C LYS A 211 -7.88 -12.37 -19.39
N TYR A 212 -7.67 -12.51 -18.11
CA TYR A 212 -8.62 -12.15 -17.04
C TYR A 212 -8.05 -11.07 -16.15
N PHE A 213 -8.91 -10.16 -15.68
CA PHE A 213 -8.63 -9.34 -14.52
C PHE A 213 -9.88 -9.12 -13.66
N GLN A 214 -9.65 -8.68 -12.42
CA GLN A 214 -10.71 -8.25 -11.51
C GLN A 214 -10.15 -7.23 -10.51
N ILE A 215 -10.88 -6.16 -10.24
CA ILE A 215 -10.62 -5.30 -9.07
C ILE A 215 -11.46 -5.86 -7.92
N VAL A 216 -10.84 -6.64 -7.05
CA VAL A 216 -11.51 -7.56 -6.14
C VAL A 216 -11.16 -7.30 -4.68
N LYS A 217 -12.14 -7.47 -3.78
CA LYS A 217 -11.91 -7.53 -2.33
C LYS A 217 -11.31 -8.87 -1.94
N CYS A 218 -10.25 -8.81 -1.14
CA CYS A 218 -9.58 -9.95 -0.53
C CYS A 218 -9.61 -9.80 0.99
N PHE A 219 -9.56 -10.94 1.69
CA PHE A 219 -9.78 -11.00 3.13
C PHE A 219 -8.67 -11.84 3.78
N ARG A 220 -8.00 -11.31 4.80
CA ARG A 220 -6.97 -12.05 5.54
C ARG A 220 -7.08 -11.73 7.03
N ASP A 221 -7.24 -12.76 7.85
CA ASP A 221 -7.24 -12.65 9.30
C ASP A 221 -5.81 -12.73 9.83
N GLU A 222 -5.11 -11.60 9.74
CA GLU A 222 -3.72 -11.43 10.13
C GLU A 222 -3.56 -10.26 11.12
N ASP A 223 -2.39 -10.18 11.75
CA ASP A 223 -2.02 -9.03 12.58
C ASP A 223 -1.96 -7.74 11.74
N LEU A 224 -2.66 -6.72 12.21
CA LEU A 224 -2.79 -5.47 11.49
C LEU A 224 -1.57 -4.57 11.70
N ARG A 225 -1.21 -3.86 10.62
CA ARG A 225 -0.17 -2.84 10.59
C ARG A 225 -0.70 -1.59 9.88
N ALA A 226 0.07 -0.51 9.86
CA ALA A 226 -0.33 0.74 9.21
C ALA A 226 -0.64 0.58 7.70
N ASP A 227 0.00 -0.38 7.06
CA ASP A 227 -0.13 -0.71 5.63
C ASP A 227 -0.96 -1.98 5.34
N ARG A 228 -1.67 -2.52 6.37
CA ARG A 228 -2.49 -3.73 6.25
C ARG A 228 -3.88 -3.53 6.82
N GLN A 229 -4.88 -4.05 6.09
CA GLN A 229 -6.27 -4.10 6.50
C GLN A 229 -6.76 -5.56 6.39
N PRO A 230 -7.70 -6.01 7.25
CA PRO A 230 -8.24 -7.39 7.19
C PRO A 230 -9.05 -7.63 5.91
N GLU A 231 -9.54 -6.57 5.30
CA GLU A 231 -10.13 -6.54 3.97
C GLU A 231 -9.42 -5.46 3.13
N PHE A 232 -8.92 -5.85 1.97
CA PHE A 232 -8.17 -4.97 1.07
C PHE A 232 -8.56 -5.24 -0.38
N THR A 233 -8.09 -4.42 -1.30
CA THR A 233 -8.44 -4.55 -2.72
C THR A 233 -7.22 -4.92 -3.53
N GLN A 234 -7.36 -5.93 -4.39
CA GLN A 234 -6.36 -6.28 -5.40
C GLN A 234 -6.84 -5.91 -6.81
N ILE A 235 -5.88 -5.58 -7.68
CA ILE A 235 -6.05 -5.73 -9.12
C ILE A 235 -5.45 -7.10 -9.42
N ASP A 236 -6.31 -8.09 -9.63
CA ASP A 236 -5.90 -9.47 -9.85
C ASP A 236 -5.99 -9.79 -11.33
N CYS A 237 -4.92 -10.39 -11.89
CA CYS A 237 -4.81 -10.69 -13.31
C CYS A 237 -4.25 -12.09 -13.55
N GLU A 238 -4.69 -12.73 -14.65
CA GLU A 238 -4.12 -13.99 -15.11
C GLU A 238 -4.17 -14.04 -16.66
N MET A 239 -3.17 -14.69 -17.26
CA MET A 239 -3.03 -14.86 -18.71
C MET A 239 -2.67 -16.32 -19.03
N ALA A 240 -3.24 -16.86 -20.12
CA ALA A 240 -2.91 -18.16 -20.65
C ALA A 240 -1.91 -18.07 -21.81
N PHE A 241 -1.19 -19.17 -22.06
CA PHE A 241 -0.20 -19.32 -23.14
C PHE A 241 0.95 -18.29 -23.07
N VAL A 242 1.46 -18.07 -21.87
CA VAL A 242 2.47 -17.06 -21.59
C VAL A 242 3.67 -17.62 -20.82
N GLU A 243 4.80 -16.96 -21.00
CA GLU A 243 6.01 -17.10 -20.21
C GLU A 243 6.21 -15.89 -19.28
N GLN A 244 7.20 -15.96 -18.38
CA GLN A 244 7.51 -14.88 -17.43
C GLN A 244 7.62 -13.51 -18.10
N GLU A 245 8.36 -13.40 -19.21
CA GLU A 245 8.61 -12.13 -19.87
C GLU A 245 7.33 -11.48 -20.44
N ASP A 246 6.35 -12.27 -20.88
CA ASP A 246 5.07 -11.76 -21.35
C ASP A 246 4.32 -11.05 -20.22
N ILE A 247 4.31 -11.68 -19.02
CA ILE A 247 3.71 -11.10 -17.83
C ILE A 247 4.44 -9.80 -17.44
N LEU A 248 5.77 -9.83 -17.34
CA LEU A 248 6.56 -8.66 -16.96
C LEU A 248 6.30 -7.48 -17.92
N ASN A 249 6.27 -7.73 -19.21
CA ASN A 249 6.06 -6.68 -20.23
C ASN A 249 4.67 -6.03 -20.11
N VAL A 250 3.61 -6.81 -19.93
CA VAL A 250 2.24 -6.29 -19.79
C VAL A 250 2.12 -5.42 -18.53
N PHE A 251 2.62 -5.89 -17.38
CA PHE A 251 2.43 -5.18 -16.12
C PHE A 251 3.45 -4.06 -15.88
N GLU A 252 4.63 -4.13 -16.49
CA GLU A 252 5.50 -2.97 -16.65
C GLU A 252 4.80 -1.88 -17.46
N GLY A 253 4.15 -2.24 -18.56
CA GLY A 253 3.35 -1.33 -19.38
C GLY A 253 2.19 -0.68 -18.60
N LEU A 254 1.45 -1.46 -17.78
CA LEU A 254 0.40 -0.93 -16.90
C LEU A 254 0.98 0.09 -15.90
N THR A 255 2.08 -0.25 -15.25
CA THR A 255 2.69 0.63 -14.25
C THR A 255 3.20 1.93 -14.86
N ARG A 256 3.84 1.86 -16.03
CA ARG A 256 4.27 3.05 -16.81
C ARG A 256 3.08 3.90 -17.23
N HIS A 257 1.99 3.28 -17.68
CA HIS A 257 0.74 3.98 -18.02
C HIS A 257 0.19 4.74 -16.81
N LEU A 258 0.11 4.11 -15.64
CA LEU A 258 -0.37 4.76 -14.43
C LEU A 258 0.52 5.93 -14.00
N LEU A 259 1.84 5.75 -13.99
CA LEU A 259 2.78 6.82 -13.66
C LEU A 259 2.63 8.02 -14.61
N LYS A 260 2.42 7.77 -15.90
CA LYS A 260 2.22 8.83 -16.89
C LYS A 260 0.87 9.53 -16.74
N GLU A 261 -0.25 8.78 -16.74
CA GLU A 261 -1.61 9.35 -16.78
C GLU A 261 -2.05 9.93 -15.44
N VAL A 262 -1.50 9.41 -14.33
CA VAL A 262 -1.91 9.81 -12.98
C VAL A 262 -0.95 10.84 -12.39
N ASN A 263 0.36 10.61 -12.53
CA ASN A 263 1.40 11.45 -11.94
C ASN A 263 2.13 12.35 -12.94
N GLY A 264 1.95 12.16 -14.25
CA GLY A 264 2.66 12.91 -15.29
C GLY A 264 4.16 12.57 -15.37
N VAL A 265 4.57 11.38 -14.90
CA VAL A 265 5.96 10.93 -14.85
C VAL A 265 6.19 9.83 -15.87
N GLU A 266 7.19 10.02 -16.74
CA GLU A 266 7.66 8.99 -17.65
C GLU A 266 8.85 8.26 -17.02
N VAL A 267 8.83 6.93 -17.07
CA VAL A 267 9.91 6.05 -16.58
C VAL A 267 10.37 5.13 -17.69
N ASP A 268 11.66 4.84 -17.69
CA ASP A 268 12.28 3.90 -18.61
C ASP A 268 11.92 2.44 -18.28
N LYS A 269 12.52 1.51 -19.00
CA LYS A 269 12.40 0.07 -18.73
C LYS A 269 12.87 -0.23 -17.31
N PHE A 270 12.08 -1.05 -16.58
CA PHE A 270 12.40 -1.40 -15.20
C PHE A 270 13.61 -2.33 -15.14
N PRO A 271 14.58 -2.07 -14.25
CA PRO A 271 15.66 -3.00 -14.01
C PRO A 271 15.11 -4.32 -13.45
N ARG A 272 15.82 -5.40 -13.73
CA ARG A 272 15.57 -6.72 -13.19
C ARG A 272 16.70 -7.08 -12.24
N MET A 273 16.35 -7.49 -11.04
CA MET A 273 17.28 -7.88 -9.98
C MET A 273 16.93 -9.28 -9.52
N ASN A 274 17.91 -10.14 -9.40
CA ASN A 274 17.70 -11.46 -8.81
C ASN A 274 17.46 -11.32 -7.29
N TYR A 275 16.66 -12.19 -6.73
CA TYR A 275 16.40 -12.23 -5.28
C TYR A 275 17.70 -12.26 -4.45
N ASP A 276 18.66 -13.11 -4.84
CA ASP A 276 19.93 -13.24 -4.11
C ASP A 276 20.73 -11.92 -4.11
N ASP A 277 20.69 -11.16 -5.22
CA ASP A 277 21.32 -9.83 -5.31
C ASP A 277 20.56 -8.78 -4.47
N ALA A 278 19.23 -8.83 -4.44
CA ALA A 278 18.43 -7.93 -3.60
C ALA A 278 18.75 -8.14 -2.12
N ILE A 279 18.83 -9.38 -1.67
CA ILE A 279 19.23 -9.73 -0.30
C ILE A 279 20.68 -9.36 -0.02
N ARG A 280 21.60 -9.60 -0.95
CA ARG A 280 23.02 -9.30 -0.78
C ARG A 280 23.30 -7.81 -0.73
N LEU A 281 22.70 -7.03 -1.62
CA LEU A 281 22.98 -5.59 -1.79
C LEU A 281 22.13 -4.67 -0.92
N TYR A 282 20.94 -5.12 -0.49
CA TYR A 282 19.96 -4.27 0.20
C TYR A 282 19.37 -4.90 1.47
N GLY A 283 19.60 -6.19 1.68
CA GLY A 283 19.16 -6.92 2.87
C GLY A 283 17.66 -7.21 2.92
N ASN A 284 16.95 -7.05 1.81
CA ASN A 284 15.53 -7.37 1.67
C ASN A 284 15.16 -7.63 0.21
N ASP A 285 13.98 -8.20 -0.02
CA ASP A 285 13.43 -8.57 -1.32
C ASP A 285 12.68 -7.44 -2.06
N LYS A 286 12.60 -6.26 -1.47
CA LYS A 286 11.91 -5.07 -2.01
C LYS A 286 12.75 -3.80 -1.83
N PRO A 287 13.92 -3.73 -2.46
CA PRO A 287 14.84 -2.62 -2.27
C PRO A 287 14.29 -1.29 -2.79
N ASP A 288 14.56 -0.22 -2.06
CA ASP A 288 14.39 1.13 -2.56
C ASP A 288 15.64 1.55 -3.33
N ILE A 289 15.53 1.65 -4.64
CA ILE A 289 16.65 1.98 -5.53
C ILE A 289 16.70 3.47 -5.93
N ARG A 290 15.91 4.34 -5.30
CA ARG A 290 15.99 5.80 -5.53
C ARG A 290 17.32 6.41 -5.10
N PHE A 291 18.06 5.72 -4.28
CA PHE A 291 19.35 6.14 -3.73
C PHE A 291 20.30 4.95 -3.59
N GLY A 292 21.59 5.24 -3.54
CA GLY A 292 22.65 4.23 -3.35
C GLY A 292 22.67 3.62 -1.95
N MET A 293 23.84 3.62 -1.30
CA MET A 293 24.12 2.95 -0.02
C MET A 293 23.90 1.43 -0.13
N GLU A 294 24.40 0.83 -1.22
CA GLU A 294 24.44 -0.62 -1.37
C GLU A 294 25.38 -1.24 -0.34
N PHE A 295 25.10 -2.47 0.06
CA PHE A 295 25.89 -3.21 1.03
C PHE A 295 27.23 -3.64 0.46
N GLY A 296 28.30 -3.39 1.21
CA GLY A 296 29.62 -3.98 1.00
C GLY A 296 29.86 -5.12 2.01
N GLU A 297 30.08 -6.34 1.53
CA GLU A 297 30.48 -7.47 2.39
C GLU A 297 31.96 -7.35 2.73
N MET A 298 32.28 -7.33 4.00
CA MET A 298 33.58 -6.91 4.50
C MET A 298 34.38 -8.06 5.18
N ASN A 299 33.89 -9.30 5.15
CA ASN A 299 34.56 -10.41 5.83
C ASN A 299 36.04 -10.51 5.46
N GLU A 300 36.37 -10.45 4.16
CA GLU A 300 37.74 -10.59 3.66
C GLU A 300 38.70 -9.49 4.13
N VAL A 301 38.13 -8.26 4.32
CA VAL A 301 38.93 -7.06 4.66
C VAL A 301 38.83 -6.68 6.14
N ALA A 302 37.88 -7.25 6.90
CA ALA A 302 37.64 -6.89 8.29
C ALA A 302 37.94 -8.03 9.30
N GLN A 303 37.85 -9.29 8.89
CA GLN A 303 38.22 -10.44 9.72
C GLN A 303 39.74 -10.66 9.68
N HIS A 304 40.26 -11.51 10.55
CA HIS A 304 41.70 -11.83 10.67
C HIS A 304 42.59 -10.76 11.33
N LYS A 305 41.97 -9.75 11.98
CA LYS A 305 42.68 -8.84 12.91
C LYS A 305 42.31 -9.20 14.36
N GLU A 306 42.96 -8.62 15.34
CA GLU A 306 42.69 -8.89 16.77
C GLU A 306 41.36 -8.21 17.26
N PHE A 307 40.31 -8.28 16.47
CA PHE A 307 39.00 -7.72 16.81
C PHE A 307 37.90 -8.79 16.82
N GLY A 308 37.66 -9.37 18.00
CA GLY A 308 36.76 -10.52 18.21
C GLY A 308 35.32 -10.31 17.76
N VAL A 309 34.81 -9.07 17.74
CA VAL A 309 33.44 -8.77 17.29
C VAL A 309 33.24 -9.16 15.82
N PHE A 310 34.24 -8.89 14.97
CA PHE A 310 34.17 -9.26 13.56
C PHE A 310 34.55 -10.71 13.33
N ASN A 311 35.59 -11.20 14.03
CA ASN A 311 36.07 -12.57 13.84
C ASN A 311 35.04 -13.65 14.22
N ASN A 312 34.13 -13.35 15.16
CA ASN A 312 33.06 -14.26 15.60
C ASN A 312 31.75 -14.11 14.81
N ALA A 313 31.67 -13.18 13.88
CA ALA A 313 30.48 -12.95 13.07
C ALA A 313 30.50 -13.82 11.81
N GLU A 314 29.36 -14.32 11.40
CA GLU A 314 29.18 -14.98 10.11
C GLU A 314 29.33 -13.98 8.96
N LEU A 315 28.74 -12.79 9.13
CA LEU A 315 28.81 -11.71 8.17
C LEU A 315 29.19 -10.39 8.85
N VAL A 316 30.15 -9.69 8.22
CA VAL A 316 30.48 -8.28 8.49
C VAL A 316 30.08 -7.50 7.24
N VAL A 317 29.20 -6.52 7.39
CA VAL A 317 28.61 -5.80 6.25
C VAL A 317 28.44 -4.32 6.58
N GLY A 318 28.73 -3.46 5.60
CA GLY A 318 28.68 -2.02 5.78
C GLY A 318 28.01 -1.28 4.64
N ILE A 319 27.67 -0.02 4.90
CA ILE A 319 27.16 0.95 3.91
C ILE A 319 27.94 2.26 3.99
N ALA A 320 28.11 2.91 2.85
CA ALA A 320 28.65 4.27 2.77
C ALA A 320 27.52 5.29 2.85
N VAL A 321 27.55 6.17 3.85
CA VAL A 321 26.55 7.23 4.07
C VAL A 321 27.07 8.53 3.47
N PRO A 322 26.47 9.06 2.39
CA PRO A 322 26.95 10.24 1.72
C PRO A 322 26.97 11.46 2.64
N GLY A 323 28.11 12.17 2.71
CA GLY A 323 28.29 13.35 3.55
C GLY A 323 28.25 13.10 5.07
N GLY A 324 28.18 11.84 5.48
CA GLY A 324 28.05 11.44 6.89
C GLY A 324 29.28 11.72 7.75
N ASN A 325 30.43 12.07 7.15
CA ASN A 325 31.61 12.53 7.89
C ASN A 325 31.30 13.78 8.73
N SER A 326 30.36 14.60 8.31
CA SER A 326 29.91 15.80 9.03
C SER A 326 29.15 15.51 10.33
N TYR A 327 28.68 14.29 10.56
CA TYR A 327 27.93 13.93 11.77
C TYR A 327 28.78 14.13 13.01
N THR A 328 28.21 14.82 13.99
CA THR A 328 28.82 14.96 15.31
C THR A 328 28.87 13.62 16.04
N ARG A 329 29.74 13.51 17.05
CA ARG A 329 29.78 12.31 17.90
C ARG A 329 28.39 11.98 18.48
N LYS A 330 27.65 13.00 18.93
CA LYS A 330 26.30 12.83 19.50
C LYS A 330 25.29 12.27 18.48
N GLU A 331 25.41 12.61 17.21
CA GLU A 331 24.56 12.06 16.16
C GLU A 331 24.90 10.61 15.85
N ILE A 332 26.18 10.26 15.83
CA ILE A 332 26.61 8.86 15.69
C ILE A 332 26.19 8.03 16.91
N ASP A 333 26.35 8.54 18.13
CA ASP A 333 25.87 7.85 19.33
C ASP A 333 24.35 7.58 19.26
N LYS A 334 23.55 8.53 18.76
CA LYS A 334 22.13 8.32 18.51
C LYS A 334 21.83 7.25 17.46
N LEU A 335 22.68 7.10 16.42
CA LEU A 335 22.54 6.01 15.44
C LEU A 335 22.85 4.66 16.08
N ILE A 336 23.89 4.61 16.93
CA ILE A 336 24.23 3.39 17.68
C ILE A 336 23.09 2.99 18.63
N ASP A 337 22.49 3.94 19.32
CA ASP A 337 21.32 3.70 20.17
C ASP A 337 20.11 3.25 19.34
N TRP A 338 19.94 3.83 18.15
CA TRP A 338 18.82 3.49 17.25
C TRP A 338 18.91 2.04 16.75
N VAL A 339 20.09 1.57 16.34
CA VAL A 339 20.27 0.18 15.88
C VAL A 339 20.10 -0.84 17.00
N ARG A 340 20.32 -0.44 18.26
CA ARG A 340 20.13 -1.29 19.44
C ARG A 340 18.68 -1.44 19.89
N ARG A 341 17.76 -0.66 19.35
CA ARG A 341 16.33 -0.77 19.69
C ARG A 341 15.83 -2.19 19.41
N PRO A 342 14.88 -2.72 20.20
CA PRO A 342 14.36 -4.08 20.00
C PRO A 342 13.81 -4.34 18.58
N GLN A 343 13.30 -3.30 17.92
CA GLN A 343 12.76 -3.39 16.56
C GLN A 343 13.85 -3.62 15.50
N VAL A 344 15.08 -3.22 15.76
CA VAL A 344 16.24 -3.44 14.88
C VAL A 344 17.09 -4.59 15.41
N GLY A 345 17.40 -4.59 16.71
CA GLY A 345 18.03 -5.70 17.43
C GLY A 345 19.52 -5.89 17.17
N ALA A 346 20.24 -4.89 16.63
CA ALA A 346 21.69 -4.98 16.48
C ALA A 346 22.39 -4.80 17.83
N LEU A 347 23.51 -5.49 18.04
CA LEU A 347 24.30 -5.38 19.27
C LEU A 347 25.05 -4.05 19.38
N GLY A 348 25.37 -3.43 18.25
CA GLY A 348 26.07 -2.15 18.13
C GLY A 348 26.36 -1.82 16.68
N MET A 349 27.05 -0.72 16.46
CA MET A 349 27.49 -0.26 15.13
C MET A 349 28.94 0.20 15.22
N ILE A 350 29.78 -0.30 14.34
CA ILE A 350 31.13 0.21 14.10
C ILE A 350 31.03 1.24 12.99
N TYR A 351 31.90 2.26 13.03
CA TYR A 351 31.94 3.25 11.96
C TYR A 351 33.36 3.66 11.60
N SER A 352 33.54 4.13 10.36
CA SER A 352 34.75 4.79 9.90
C SER A 352 34.38 6.07 9.14
N ARG A 353 35.03 7.17 9.47
CA ARG A 353 34.94 8.44 8.76
C ARG A 353 35.91 8.46 7.60
N CYS A 354 35.48 8.90 6.44
CA CYS A 354 36.31 9.18 5.29
C CYS A 354 36.58 10.69 5.26
N ASN A 355 37.73 11.14 5.73
CA ASN A 355 38.03 12.56 5.80
C ASN A 355 38.32 13.16 4.41
N ASP A 356 38.16 14.45 4.26
CA ASP A 356 38.38 15.17 2.98
C ASP A 356 39.84 15.15 2.52
N ASP A 357 40.79 14.96 3.43
CA ASP A 357 42.22 14.82 3.15
C ASP A 357 42.62 13.39 2.73
N GLY A 358 41.66 12.46 2.61
CA GLY A 358 41.87 11.05 2.25
C GLY A 358 42.28 10.17 3.43
N SER A 359 42.36 10.69 4.64
CA SER A 359 42.60 9.92 5.85
C SER A 359 41.30 9.30 6.38
N PHE A 360 41.43 8.29 7.23
CA PHE A 360 40.29 7.60 7.85
C PHE A 360 40.35 7.70 9.37
N LYS A 361 39.18 7.73 10.01
CA LYS A 361 39.07 7.69 11.46
C LYS A 361 37.93 6.76 11.88
N SER A 362 38.27 5.66 12.52
CA SER A 362 37.31 4.65 12.94
C SER A 362 37.08 4.63 14.45
N SER A 363 35.96 4.09 14.88
CA SER A 363 35.71 3.72 16.29
C SER A 363 36.62 2.59 16.78
N VAL A 364 37.34 1.93 15.88
CA VAL A 364 38.21 0.78 16.15
C VAL A 364 39.64 0.96 15.60
N ASP A 365 40.13 2.20 15.51
CA ASP A 365 41.49 2.58 15.06
C ASP A 365 42.59 1.80 15.79
N LYS A 366 42.31 1.26 16.98
CA LYS A 366 43.25 0.44 17.75
C LYS A 366 43.60 -0.89 17.04
N PHE A 367 42.71 -1.37 16.19
CA PHE A 367 42.82 -2.70 15.55
C PHE A 367 43.07 -2.61 14.05
N TYR A 368 42.74 -1.49 13.40
CA TYR A 368 42.77 -1.31 11.95
C TYR A 368 43.55 -0.05 11.60
N ASP A 369 44.52 -0.17 10.72
CA ASP A 369 45.31 0.95 10.23
C ASP A 369 44.68 1.65 9.01
N GLN A 370 45.35 2.67 8.47
CA GLN A 370 44.82 3.46 7.34
C GLN A 370 44.65 2.62 6.06
N GLU A 371 45.48 1.61 5.84
CA GLU A 371 45.43 0.71 4.68
C GLU A 371 44.20 -0.22 4.80
N ASP A 372 43.92 -0.73 5.98
CA ASP A 372 42.71 -1.54 6.25
C ASP A 372 41.45 -0.73 6.03
N LEU A 373 41.40 0.50 6.57
CA LEU A 373 40.25 1.38 6.46
C LEU A 373 40.02 1.87 5.02
N ALA A 374 41.08 1.99 4.21
CA ALA A 374 40.96 2.28 2.78
C ALA A 374 40.30 1.13 2.02
N LYS A 375 40.59 -0.13 2.37
CA LYS A 375 39.89 -1.32 1.81
C LYS A 375 38.41 -1.33 2.19
N TRP A 376 38.06 -0.88 3.39
CA TRP A 376 36.66 -0.74 3.79
C TRP A 376 35.93 0.28 2.92
N ALA A 377 36.58 1.41 2.61
CA ALA A 377 36.03 2.41 1.72
C ALA A 377 35.85 1.89 0.29
N GLU A 378 36.82 1.12 -0.22
CA GLU A 378 36.72 0.49 -1.54
C GLU A 378 35.53 -0.48 -1.62
N VAL A 379 35.39 -1.38 -0.65
CA VAL A 379 34.32 -2.39 -0.61
C VAL A 379 32.94 -1.77 -0.49
N THR A 380 32.80 -0.68 0.28
CA THR A 380 31.52 0.03 0.48
C THR A 380 31.28 1.12 -0.56
N GLY A 381 32.23 1.40 -1.44
CA GLY A 381 32.17 2.50 -2.40
C GLY A 381 32.19 3.91 -1.76
N ALA A 382 32.69 4.02 -0.51
CA ALA A 382 32.75 5.27 0.21
C ALA A 382 33.76 6.26 -0.39
N LYS A 383 33.42 7.54 -0.36
CA LYS A 383 34.23 8.65 -0.86
C LYS A 383 34.65 9.57 0.29
N ALA A 384 35.60 10.46 0.02
CA ALA A 384 35.90 11.55 0.95
C ALA A 384 34.63 12.30 1.33
N GLY A 385 34.47 12.60 2.62
CA GLY A 385 33.26 13.19 3.18
C GLY A 385 32.19 12.19 3.65
N ASP A 386 32.31 10.89 3.36
CA ASP A 386 31.33 9.88 3.76
C ASP A 386 31.59 9.29 5.15
N LEU A 387 30.58 8.62 5.68
CA LEU A 387 30.66 7.79 6.88
C LEU A 387 30.34 6.35 6.52
N ILE A 388 31.25 5.42 6.83
CA ILE A 388 30.97 3.99 6.70
C ILE A 388 30.31 3.52 8.00
N CYS A 389 29.13 2.92 7.92
CA CYS A 389 28.43 2.28 9.03
C CYS A 389 28.46 0.76 8.84
N ILE A 390 28.92 0.01 9.86
CA ILE A 390 29.18 -1.42 9.78
C ILE A 390 28.45 -2.14 10.89
N LEU A 391 27.74 -3.21 10.53
CA LEU A 391 27.15 -4.17 11.44
C LEU A 391 27.76 -5.55 11.23
N SER A 392 27.67 -6.42 12.25
CA SER A 392 28.19 -7.78 12.18
C SER A 392 27.35 -8.74 13.02
N GLY A 393 27.23 -9.99 12.58
CA GLY A 393 26.44 -11.00 13.28
C GLY A 393 26.05 -12.17 12.38
N ASP A 394 24.91 -12.78 12.71
CA ASP A 394 24.23 -13.78 11.88
C ASP A 394 23.85 -13.17 10.53
N THR A 395 24.07 -13.91 9.45
CA THR A 395 23.97 -13.40 8.08
C THR A 395 22.59 -12.79 7.76
N ASN A 396 21.51 -13.49 8.07
CA ASN A 396 20.16 -13.03 7.73
C ASN A 396 19.73 -11.86 8.61
N LYS A 397 20.04 -11.94 9.91
CA LYS A 397 19.69 -10.89 10.88
C LYS A 397 20.44 -9.60 10.59
N VAL A 398 21.76 -9.66 10.36
CA VAL A 398 22.56 -8.45 10.16
C VAL A 398 22.22 -7.74 8.85
N ARG A 399 21.86 -8.48 7.80
CA ARG A 399 21.35 -7.87 6.55
C ARG A 399 20.04 -7.12 6.78
N ALA A 400 19.08 -7.71 7.47
CA ALA A 400 17.82 -7.04 7.82
C ALA A 400 18.05 -5.81 8.70
N GLN A 401 18.95 -5.88 9.68
CA GLN A 401 19.32 -4.76 10.55
C GLN A 401 19.96 -3.61 9.78
N LEU A 402 20.88 -3.93 8.86
CA LEU A 402 21.54 -2.91 8.04
C LEU A 402 20.57 -2.30 7.02
N SER A 403 19.65 -3.10 6.49
CA SER A 403 18.55 -2.61 5.65
C SER A 403 17.69 -1.57 6.38
N ALA A 404 17.30 -1.86 7.63
CA ALA A 404 16.56 -0.91 8.45
C ALA A 404 17.37 0.39 8.69
N LEU A 405 18.66 0.27 8.98
CA LEU A 405 19.55 1.45 9.14
C LEU A 405 19.67 2.25 7.84
N ARG A 406 19.81 1.59 6.70
CA ARG A 406 19.85 2.22 5.38
C ARG A 406 18.61 3.07 5.12
N MET A 407 17.43 2.56 5.41
CA MET A 407 16.17 3.27 5.24
C MET A 407 16.03 4.47 6.20
N GLU A 408 16.42 4.31 7.46
CA GLU A 408 16.45 5.39 8.45
C GLU A 408 17.39 6.52 8.03
N LEU A 409 18.59 6.19 7.54
CA LEU A 409 19.56 7.18 7.07
C LEU A 409 19.06 7.89 5.80
N ALA A 410 18.44 7.16 4.89
CA ALA A 410 17.84 7.73 3.68
C ALA A 410 16.74 8.75 4.01
N GLU A 411 15.91 8.47 5.03
CA GLU A 411 14.89 9.40 5.52
C GLU A 411 15.53 10.67 6.09
N ARG A 412 16.52 10.52 6.99
CA ARG A 412 17.23 11.68 7.59
C ARG A 412 17.95 12.56 6.57
N LEU A 413 18.42 11.96 5.48
CA LEU A 413 19.11 12.65 4.39
C LEU A 413 18.16 13.20 3.33
N GLY A 414 16.85 12.96 3.44
CA GLY A 414 15.86 13.40 2.45
C GLY A 414 15.99 12.72 1.09
N LEU A 415 16.52 11.50 1.04
CA LEU A 415 16.76 10.75 -0.21
C LEU A 415 15.52 10.00 -0.70
N ARG A 416 14.45 9.96 0.11
CA ARG A 416 13.21 9.25 -0.19
C ARG A 416 12.12 10.19 -0.72
N ASP A 417 12.45 11.02 -1.72
CA ASP A 417 11.46 11.94 -2.30
C ASP A 417 10.25 11.14 -2.83
N PRO A 418 9.02 11.38 -2.33
CA PRO A 418 7.82 10.68 -2.78
C PRO A 418 7.40 11.00 -4.21
N LYS A 419 7.97 12.04 -4.83
CA LYS A 419 7.73 12.41 -6.23
C LYS A 419 8.63 11.68 -7.22
N VAL A 420 9.65 10.99 -6.72
CA VAL A 420 10.56 10.17 -7.54
C VAL A 420 10.09 8.73 -7.50
N PHE A 421 9.87 8.14 -8.66
CA PHE A 421 9.42 6.76 -8.80
C PHE A 421 10.55 5.91 -9.41
N ALA A 422 10.96 4.88 -8.69
CA ALA A 422 12.01 3.95 -9.09
C ALA A 422 11.51 2.50 -9.00
N PRO A 423 10.77 2.04 -10.02
CA PRO A 423 10.27 0.68 -10.08
C PRO A 423 11.39 -0.30 -10.49
N LEU A 424 11.30 -1.55 -9.99
CA LEU A 424 12.13 -2.67 -10.41
C LEU A 424 11.38 -3.98 -10.30
N TRP A 425 11.82 -4.98 -11.06
CA TRP A 425 11.41 -6.36 -10.89
C TRP A 425 12.44 -7.11 -10.03
N VAL A 426 11.95 -7.81 -9.01
CA VAL A 426 12.73 -8.84 -8.31
C VAL A 426 12.26 -10.20 -8.82
N ILE A 427 13.21 -11.03 -9.22
CA ILE A 427 12.96 -12.34 -9.85
C ILE A 427 13.83 -13.41 -9.23
N ASP A 428 13.62 -14.67 -9.61
CA ASP A 428 14.43 -15.81 -9.21
C ASP A 428 14.44 -16.08 -7.70
N PHE A 429 13.27 -15.94 -7.09
CA PHE A 429 13.06 -16.27 -5.68
C PHE A 429 13.33 -17.77 -5.40
N PRO A 430 13.65 -18.17 -4.18
CA PRO A 430 13.54 -19.55 -3.78
C PRO A 430 12.11 -20.08 -3.98
N LEU A 431 11.96 -21.31 -4.46
CA LEU A 431 10.64 -21.93 -4.59
C LEU A 431 10.10 -22.37 -3.23
N LEU A 432 10.97 -22.96 -2.44
CA LEU A 432 10.70 -23.57 -1.15
C LEU A 432 11.66 -23.04 -0.10
N GLU A 433 11.19 -22.82 1.10
CA GLU A 433 11.96 -22.46 2.27
C GLU A 433 11.78 -23.53 3.36
N LEU A 434 12.90 -23.99 3.94
CA LEU A 434 12.88 -25.01 4.97
C LEU A 434 12.58 -24.38 6.33
N ASP A 435 11.53 -24.83 6.98
CA ASP A 435 11.30 -24.56 8.40
C ASP A 435 12.18 -25.50 9.24
N GLU A 436 13.23 -24.97 9.82
CA GLU A 436 14.17 -25.74 10.66
C GLU A 436 13.52 -26.34 11.92
N GLN A 437 12.39 -25.78 12.39
CA GLN A 437 11.72 -26.27 13.60
C GLN A 437 10.86 -27.50 13.30
N THR A 438 10.17 -27.50 12.17
CA THR A 438 9.27 -28.59 11.76
C THR A 438 9.93 -29.58 10.82
N GLY A 439 11.01 -29.18 10.13
CA GLY A 439 11.66 -29.96 9.07
C GLY A 439 10.84 -30.05 7.78
N HIS A 440 9.77 -29.29 7.66
CA HIS A 440 8.94 -29.21 6.45
C HIS A 440 9.30 -27.98 5.61
N TYR A 441 9.06 -28.10 4.31
CA TYR A 441 9.15 -26.94 3.41
C TYR A 441 7.84 -26.17 3.41
N HIS A 442 7.92 -24.86 3.23
CA HIS A 442 6.77 -24.01 2.85
C HIS A 442 7.09 -23.29 1.54
N ALA A 443 6.06 -22.98 0.77
CA ALA A 443 6.21 -22.24 -0.46
C ALA A 443 6.50 -20.76 -0.13
N MET A 444 7.52 -20.19 -0.77
CA MET A 444 7.86 -18.78 -0.52
C MET A 444 6.78 -17.82 -1.05
N HIS A 445 6.15 -18.16 -2.19
CA HIS A 445 5.06 -17.38 -2.77
C HIS A 445 3.71 -18.08 -2.63
N HIS A 446 3.53 -19.16 -3.39
CA HIS A 446 2.24 -19.86 -3.44
C HIS A 446 2.45 -21.35 -3.80
N PRO A 447 1.61 -22.28 -3.28
CA PRO A 447 1.70 -23.71 -3.61
C PRO A 447 1.57 -24.06 -5.10
N PHE A 448 1.03 -23.15 -5.90
CA PHE A 448 0.84 -23.34 -7.35
C PHE A 448 1.92 -22.67 -8.20
N THR A 449 2.96 -22.13 -7.60
CA THR A 449 4.09 -21.53 -8.30
C THR A 449 4.94 -22.61 -8.99
N SER A 450 5.20 -22.42 -10.28
CA SER A 450 6.05 -23.31 -11.06
C SER A 450 7.55 -23.14 -10.68
N PRO A 451 8.32 -24.23 -10.63
CA PRO A 451 9.77 -24.12 -10.64
C PRO A 451 10.26 -23.47 -11.94
N LYS A 452 11.44 -22.87 -11.90
CA LYS A 452 12.12 -22.36 -13.12
C LYS A 452 12.29 -23.47 -14.15
N PRO A 453 12.20 -23.18 -15.46
CA PRO A 453 12.48 -24.16 -16.51
C PRO A 453 13.85 -24.83 -16.32
N GLY A 454 13.89 -26.14 -16.48
CA GLY A 454 15.11 -26.94 -16.33
C GLY A 454 15.52 -27.28 -14.88
N GLN A 455 14.75 -26.88 -13.88
CA GLN A 455 15.05 -27.17 -12.46
C GLN A 455 14.11 -28.21 -11.83
N LEU A 456 13.24 -28.83 -12.60
CA LEU A 456 12.24 -29.76 -12.07
C LEU A 456 12.88 -30.98 -11.36
N GLU A 457 13.98 -31.52 -11.90
CA GLU A 457 14.70 -32.64 -11.30
C GLU A 457 15.32 -32.30 -9.92
N LEU A 458 15.55 -31.03 -9.65
CA LEU A 458 16.06 -30.57 -8.34
C LEU A 458 15.00 -30.70 -7.24
N LEU A 459 13.71 -30.70 -7.57
CA LEU A 459 12.67 -30.92 -6.57
C LEU A 459 12.83 -32.24 -5.82
N ASP A 460 13.28 -33.29 -6.51
CA ASP A 460 13.48 -34.61 -5.90
C ASP A 460 14.83 -34.74 -5.21
N THR A 461 15.85 -33.99 -5.66
CA THR A 461 17.26 -34.19 -5.20
C THR A 461 17.73 -33.10 -4.24
N ASN A 462 17.30 -31.84 -4.44
CA ASN A 462 17.68 -30.70 -3.60
C ASN A 462 16.58 -29.60 -3.66
N PRO A 463 15.41 -29.82 -3.05
CA PRO A 463 14.25 -28.92 -3.17
C PRO A 463 14.53 -27.48 -2.70
N GLY A 464 15.41 -27.28 -1.71
CA GLY A 464 15.80 -25.96 -1.22
C GLY A 464 16.64 -25.12 -2.20
N ALA A 465 17.21 -25.73 -3.25
CA ALA A 465 17.97 -25.01 -4.28
C ALA A 465 17.12 -24.60 -5.49
N VAL A 466 15.86 -25.05 -5.56
CA VAL A 466 14.98 -24.76 -6.69
C VAL A 466 14.56 -23.31 -6.67
N LYS A 467 14.73 -22.61 -7.79
CA LYS A 467 14.21 -21.24 -7.97
C LYS A 467 12.79 -21.27 -8.51
N ALA A 468 11.97 -20.36 -7.99
CA ALA A 468 10.60 -20.14 -8.43
C ALA A 468 10.57 -19.37 -9.77
N ASN A 469 9.62 -19.71 -10.61
CA ASN A 469 9.25 -18.88 -11.75
C ASN A 469 8.27 -17.78 -11.30
N ALA A 470 8.73 -17.00 -10.29
CA ALA A 470 8.00 -15.94 -9.61
C ALA A 470 8.71 -14.59 -9.77
N TYR A 471 7.95 -13.54 -9.61
CA TYR A 471 8.38 -12.17 -9.81
C TYR A 471 7.56 -11.22 -8.96
N ASP A 472 8.25 -10.24 -8.33
CA ASP A 472 7.62 -9.14 -7.60
C ASP A 472 7.97 -7.82 -8.26
N LEU A 473 6.96 -6.97 -8.41
CA LEU A 473 7.12 -5.59 -8.83
C LEU A 473 7.26 -4.71 -7.60
N VAL A 474 8.41 -4.11 -7.49
CA VAL A 474 8.75 -3.22 -6.38
C VAL A 474 8.74 -1.77 -6.84
N LEU A 475 8.17 -0.88 -6.05
CA LEU A 475 8.17 0.56 -6.28
C LEU A 475 8.55 1.29 -4.99
N ASN A 476 9.66 2.03 -5.01
CA ASN A 476 10.11 2.85 -3.88
C ASN A 476 10.23 2.07 -2.56
N GLY A 477 10.77 0.86 -2.62
CA GLY A 477 10.96 0.02 -1.44
C GLY A 477 9.70 -0.72 -0.96
N ASN A 478 8.65 -0.75 -1.78
CA ASN A 478 7.42 -1.47 -1.51
C ASN A 478 7.11 -2.44 -2.64
N GLU A 479 6.81 -3.66 -2.31
CA GLU A 479 6.16 -4.59 -3.23
C GLU A 479 4.75 -4.08 -3.53
N ILE A 480 4.50 -3.70 -4.77
CA ILE A 480 3.19 -3.23 -5.23
C ILE A 480 2.38 -4.33 -5.91
N GLY A 481 3.03 -5.39 -6.35
CA GLY A 481 2.39 -6.55 -6.94
C GLY A 481 3.36 -7.71 -7.05
N GLY A 482 2.84 -8.92 -6.96
CA GLY A 482 3.60 -10.14 -7.08
C GLY A 482 2.83 -11.23 -7.81
N GLY A 483 3.54 -12.17 -8.38
CA GLY A 483 2.96 -13.27 -9.12
C GLY A 483 3.95 -14.33 -9.57
N SER A 484 3.45 -15.29 -10.34
CA SER A 484 4.28 -16.37 -10.87
C SER A 484 3.68 -16.99 -12.13
N ILE A 485 4.48 -17.74 -12.85
CA ILE A 485 3.98 -18.77 -13.76
C ILE A 485 3.49 -19.95 -12.89
N ARG A 486 2.33 -20.52 -13.25
CA ARG A 486 1.67 -21.53 -12.44
C ARG A 486 2.06 -22.93 -12.91
N ILE A 487 2.03 -23.88 -11.98
CA ILE A 487 2.02 -25.29 -12.32
C ILE A 487 0.69 -25.59 -13.01
N HIS A 488 0.74 -26.22 -14.17
CA HIS A 488 -0.43 -26.67 -14.93
C HIS A 488 -0.42 -28.19 -15.19
N ASP A 489 0.63 -28.86 -14.74
CA ASP A 489 0.77 -30.31 -14.75
C ASP A 489 0.39 -30.90 -13.40
N LYS A 490 -0.52 -31.88 -13.41
CA LYS A 490 -1.05 -32.53 -12.19
C LYS A 490 0.02 -33.27 -11.40
N GLN A 491 1.02 -33.89 -12.07
CA GLN A 491 2.06 -34.67 -11.38
C GLN A 491 3.05 -33.73 -10.67
N ILE A 492 3.42 -32.66 -11.33
CA ILE A 492 4.28 -31.61 -10.73
C ILE A 492 3.57 -31.00 -9.53
N GLN A 493 2.25 -30.71 -9.66
CA GLN A 493 1.49 -30.16 -8.55
C GLN A 493 1.39 -31.13 -7.36
N ALA A 494 1.19 -32.41 -7.60
CA ALA A 494 1.18 -33.42 -6.54
C ALA A 494 2.54 -33.53 -5.83
N THR A 495 3.64 -33.48 -6.58
CA THR A 495 5.01 -33.45 -6.02
C THR A 495 5.22 -32.21 -5.15
N MET A 496 4.78 -31.05 -5.62
CA MET A 496 4.90 -29.80 -4.87
C MET A 496 4.13 -29.86 -3.54
N LEU A 497 2.86 -30.29 -3.56
CA LEU A 497 2.04 -30.43 -2.37
C LEU A 497 2.63 -31.43 -1.36
N LYS A 498 3.26 -32.51 -1.83
CA LYS A 498 3.96 -33.47 -0.97
C LYS A 498 5.14 -32.81 -0.25
N HIS A 499 5.96 -31.99 -0.93
CA HIS A 499 7.05 -31.25 -0.27
C HIS A 499 6.54 -30.27 0.78
N LEU A 500 5.34 -29.72 0.58
CA LEU A 500 4.66 -28.84 1.54
C LEU A 500 4.01 -29.59 2.72
N GLY A 501 4.14 -30.93 2.76
CA GLY A 501 3.67 -31.75 3.88
C GLY A 501 2.21 -32.20 3.76
N PHE A 502 1.54 -32.00 2.62
CA PHE A 502 0.17 -32.49 2.41
C PHE A 502 0.18 -33.99 2.14
N SER A 503 -0.71 -34.75 2.81
CA SER A 503 -1.08 -36.09 2.38
C SER A 503 -1.93 -36.04 1.10
N GLU A 504 -2.04 -37.16 0.39
CA GLU A 504 -2.87 -37.25 -0.82
C GLU A 504 -4.33 -36.92 -0.52
N GLU A 505 -4.86 -37.37 0.63
CA GLU A 505 -6.22 -37.12 1.08
C GLU A 505 -6.45 -35.63 1.36
N GLU A 506 -5.51 -34.97 2.05
CA GLU A 506 -5.58 -33.54 2.36
C GLU A 506 -5.48 -32.69 1.09
N ALA A 507 -4.53 -33.00 0.21
CA ALA A 507 -4.38 -32.35 -1.09
C ALA A 507 -5.65 -32.46 -1.93
N LYS A 508 -6.23 -33.66 -2.00
CA LYS A 508 -7.50 -33.89 -2.70
C LYS A 508 -8.67 -33.18 -2.03
N ALA A 509 -8.73 -33.19 -0.71
CA ALA A 509 -9.80 -32.52 0.03
C ALA A 509 -9.78 -31.00 -0.17
N GLN A 510 -8.61 -30.38 -0.23
CA GLN A 510 -8.47 -28.93 -0.37
C GLN A 510 -8.46 -28.46 -1.83
N PHE A 511 -7.69 -29.10 -2.70
CA PHE A 511 -7.38 -28.63 -4.06
C PHE A 511 -7.83 -29.60 -5.15
N GLY A 512 -8.55 -30.69 -4.80
CA GLY A 512 -8.97 -31.75 -5.74
C GLY A 512 -9.69 -31.19 -6.95
N PHE A 513 -10.59 -30.23 -6.76
CA PHE A 513 -11.35 -29.60 -7.86
C PHE A 513 -10.44 -28.90 -8.89
N LEU A 514 -9.31 -28.32 -8.48
CA LEU A 514 -8.36 -27.69 -9.39
C LEU A 514 -7.46 -28.73 -10.04
N MET A 515 -6.98 -29.72 -9.27
CA MET A 515 -6.17 -30.82 -9.80
C MET A 515 -6.96 -31.68 -10.82
N ASP A 516 -8.26 -31.90 -10.58
CA ASP A 516 -9.13 -32.58 -11.51
C ASP A 516 -9.33 -31.74 -12.80
N ALA A 517 -9.43 -30.42 -12.68
CA ALA A 517 -9.54 -29.53 -13.83
C ALA A 517 -8.30 -29.59 -14.74
N PHE A 518 -7.10 -29.81 -14.19
CA PHE A 518 -5.87 -29.96 -14.99
C PHE A 518 -5.93 -31.16 -15.94
N GLU A 519 -6.70 -32.18 -15.63
CA GLU A 519 -6.89 -33.34 -16.52
C GLU A 519 -7.65 -33.01 -17.80
N TYR A 520 -8.34 -31.86 -17.85
CA TYR A 520 -9.11 -31.44 -19.02
C TYR A 520 -8.36 -30.42 -19.89
N GLY A 521 -7.05 -30.34 -19.76
CA GLY A 521 -6.19 -29.54 -20.63
C GLY A 521 -5.94 -28.12 -20.11
N ALA A 522 -5.29 -28.00 -18.96
CA ALA A 522 -4.83 -26.73 -18.46
C ALA A 522 -3.72 -26.15 -19.36
N PRO A 523 -3.87 -24.90 -19.86
CA PRO A 523 -2.81 -24.27 -20.63
C PRO A 523 -1.68 -23.83 -19.69
N PRO A 524 -0.45 -23.60 -20.20
CA PRO A 524 0.54 -22.79 -19.50
C PRO A 524 -0.07 -21.43 -19.18
N HIS A 525 0.03 -20.96 -17.94
CA HIS A 525 -0.57 -19.69 -17.51
C HIS A 525 0.22 -19.05 -16.37
N GLY A 526 0.04 -17.77 -16.21
CA GLY A 526 0.64 -16.99 -15.15
C GLY A 526 -0.08 -15.68 -14.94
N GLY A 527 0.20 -15.02 -13.85
CA GLY A 527 -0.46 -13.78 -13.53
C GLY A 527 0.24 -12.99 -12.44
N LEU A 528 -0.37 -11.86 -12.10
CA LEU A 528 0.12 -10.95 -11.09
C LEU A 528 -1.07 -10.29 -10.39
N ALA A 529 -0.94 -10.04 -9.10
CA ALA A 529 -1.90 -9.27 -8.33
C ALA A 529 -1.23 -8.03 -7.74
N PHE A 530 -1.81 -6.84 -8.01
CA PHE A 530 -1.40 -5.60 -7.34
C PHE A 530 -2.24 -5.38 -6.07
N GLY A 531 -1.60 -4.94 -5.00
CA GLY A 531 -2.29 -4.34 -3.87
C GLY A 531 -2.76 -2.93 -4.22
N LEU A 532 -4.04 -2.77 -4.64
CA LEU A 532 -4.55 -1.47 -5.09
C LEU A 532 -4.42 -0.39 -4.00
N ASP A 533 -4.68 -0.72 -2.75
CA ASP A 533 -4.61 0.24 -1.64
C ASP A 533 -3.19 0.79 -1.47
N ARG A 534 -2.18 -0.08 -1.53
CA ARG A 534 -0.76 0.30 -1.45
C ARG A 534 -0.31 1.07 -2.68
N LEU A 535 -0.67 0.61 -3.87
CA LEU A 535 -0.34 1.27 -5.13
C LEU A 535 -0.88 2.71 -5.15
N VAL A 536 -2.14 2.91 -4.76
CA VAL A 536 -2.77 4.23 -4.73
C VAL A 536 -2.11 5.14 -3.69
N ALA A 537 -1.74 4.62 -2.51
CA ALA A 537 -1.04 5.39 -1.50
C ALA A 537 0.33 5.88 -1.99
N ILE A 538 1.11 5.01 -2.62
CA ILE A 538 2.43 5.37 -3.17
C ILE A 538 2.30 6.39 -4.30
N LEU A 539 1.39 6.18 -5.26
CA LEU A 539 1.13 7.12 -6.35
C LEU A 539 0.60 8.46 -5.82
N GLY A 540 -0.13 8.47 -4.72
CA GLY A 540 -0.62 9.66 -4.02
C GLY A 540 0.41 10.31 -3.07
N GLY A 541 1.63 9.77 -2.99
CA GLY A 541 2.70 10.30 -2.15
C GLY A 541 2.44 10.18 -0.64
N GLN A 542 1.66 9.19 -0.20
CA GLN A 542 1.30 8.95 1.19
C GLN A 542 1.85 7.62 1.69
N GLU A 543 2.22 7.56 2.96
CA GLU A 543 2.67 6.32 3.61
C GLU A 543 1.53 5.44 4.10
N THR A 544 0.37 6.04 4.42
CA THR A 544 -0.80 5.31 4.93
C THR A 544 -1.81 5.01 3.82
N ILE A 545 -2.34 3.79 3.82
CA ILE A 545 -3.41 3.38 2.91
C ILE A 545 -4.79 3.85 3.36
N ARG A 546 -4.96 4.25 4.63
CA ARG A 546 -6.28 4.52 5.25
C ARG A 546 -7.02 5.69 4.64
N ASP A 547 -6.32 6.73 4.21
CA ASP A 547 -6.96 7.91 3.60
C ASP A 547 -7.50 7.61 2.20
N PHE A 548 -7.01 6.55 1.55
CA PHE A 548 -7.51 6.07 0.27
C PHE A 548 -8.60 5.00 0.39
N ILE A 549 -8.98 4.62 1.61
CA ILE A 549 -10.08 3.69 1.90
C ILE A 549 -11.23 4.50 2.52
N ALA A 550 -12.44 4.38 1.94
CA ALA A 550 -13.57 5.18 2.40
C ALA A 550 -13.87 4.94 3.88
N PHE A 551 -13.93 3.67 4.31
CA PHE A 551 -14.25 3.25 5.67
C PHE A 551 -13.21 2.21 6.14
N PRO A 552 -12.00 2.65 6.56
CA PRO A 552 -10.95 1.75 7.02
C PRO A 552 -11.23 1.26 8.44
N LYS A 553 -10.65 0.10 8.80
CA LYS A 553 -10.60 -0.37 10.18
C LYS A 553 -9.39 0.21 10.92
N ASN A 554 -9.52 0.35 12.24
CA ASN A 554 -8.44 0.81 13.11
C ASN A 554 -7.37 -0.29 13.33
N ASN A 555 -6.34 0.00 14.13
CA ASN A 555 -5.25 -0.94 14.43
C ASN A 555 -5.70 -2.22 15.16
N SER A 556 -6.89 -2.21 15.77
CA SER A 556 -7.49 -3.38 16.42
C SER A 556 -8.45 -4.15 15.51
N GLY A 557 -8.49 -3.84 14.20
CA GLY A 557 -9.38 -4.50 13.24
C GLY A 557 -10.85 -4.10 13.37
N ARG A 558 -11.16 -3.03 14.09
CA ARG A 558 -12.54 -2.59 14.30
C ARG A 558 -12.92 -1.45 13.37
N ASP A 559 -14.13 -1.52 12.84
CA ASP A 559 -14.83 -0.36 12.30
C ASP A 559 -15.53 0.35 13.47
N VAL A 560 -14.96 1.47 13.90
CA VAL A 560 -15.46 2.21 15.07
C VAL A 560 -16.67 3.11 14.75
N MET A 561 -17.02 3.26 13.46
CA MET A 561 -18.18 4.03 13.03
C MET A 561 -19.47 3.21 13.15
N ILE A 562 -19.43 1.94 12.72
CA ILE A 562 -20.58 1.03 12.77
C ILE A 562 -20.47 -0.02 13.89
N ASP A 563 -19.42 0.08 14.71
CA ASP A 563 -19.11 -0.83 15.83
C ASP A 563 -19.00 -2.32 15.39
N ALA A 564 -18.30 -2.58 14.28
CA ALA A 564 -18.03 -3.94 13.81
C ALA A 564 -16.60 -4.39 14.17
N PRO A 565 -16.38 -5.69 14.53
CA PRO A 565 -17.39 -6.74 14.69
C PRO A 565 -18.27 -6.51 15.93
N ALA A 566 -19.52 -6.98 15.86
CA ALA A 566 -20.52 -6.87 16.91
C ALA A 566 -21.06 -8.27 17.29
N PRO A 567 -21.62 -8.45 18.50
CA PRO A 567 -22.34 -9.68 18.86
C PRO A 567 -23.53 -9.92 17.93
N ILE A 568 -23.84 -11.19 17.71
CA ILE A 568 -25.09 -11.61 17.09
C ILE A 568 -26.04 -12.15 18.16
N ASP A 569 -27.33 -12.12 17.91
CA ASP A 569 -28.32 -12.57 18.88
C ASP A 569 -28.39 -14.10 19.02
N ASP A 570 -28.94 -14.59 20.15
CA ASP A 570 -29.04 -16.00 20.46
C ASP A 570 -29.95 -16.76 19.48
N GLN A 571 -30.93 -16.09 18.87
CA GLN A 571 -31.80 -16.69 17.87
C GLN A 571 -30.99 -17.01 16.60
N GLN A 572 -30.19 -16.09 16.12
CA GLN A 572 -29.31 -16.31 14.97
C GLN A 572 -28.29 -17.43 15.25
N LEU A 573 -27.69 -17.44 16.46
CA LEU A 573 -26.79 -18.54 16.84
C LEU A 573 -27.50 -19.91 16.80
N THR A 574 -28.72 -19.97 17.32
CA THR A 574 -29.54 -21.19 17.29
C THR A 574 -29.87 -21.63 15.88
N GLU A 575 -30.29 -20.69 15.02
CA GLU A 575 -30.62 -20.97 13.61
C GLU A 575 -29.40 -21.45 12.79
N LEU A 576 -28.19 -21.05 13.19
CA LEU A 576 -26.93 -21.47 12.60
C LEU A 576 -26.35 -22.74 13.23
N GLY A 577 -26.99 -23.31 14.26
CA GLY A 577 -26.46 -24.46 15.00
C GLY A 577 -25.14 -24.15 15.75
N LEU A 578 -24.91 -22.88 16.13
CA LEU A 578 -23.66 -22.43 16.75
C LEU A 578 -23.82 -22.15 18.25
N LYS A 579 -22.73 -22.35 18.97
CA LYS A 579 -22.63 -22.00 20.40
C LYS A 579 -21.30 -21.29 20.65
N LEU A 580 -21.36 -20.15 21.32
CA LEU A 580 -20.16 -19.42 21.74
C LEU A 580 -19.49 -20.11 22.92
N ASN A 581 -18.18 -20.36 22.81
CA ASN A 581 -17.32 -20.81 23.92
C ASN A 581 -16.30 -19.72 24.21
N LEU A 582 -16.72 -18.68 24.97
CA LEU A 582 -15.87 -17.56 25.31
C LEU A 582 -14.89 -17.98 26.40
N LYS A 583 -13.60 -17.67 26.21
CA LYS A 583 -12.61 -17.77 27.29
C LYS A 583 -12.96 -16.72 28.33
N SER A 584 -13.12 -17.13 29.58
CA SER A 584 -13.34 -16.27 30.73
C SER A 584 -12.13 -15.39 31.01
#